data_c51c5b438b8346c889670b6cde62788a
#
_entry.id   c51c5b438b8346c889670b6cde62788a
#
_cell.length_a   1.000
_cell.length_b   1.000
_cell.length_c   1.000
_cell.angle_alpha   90.00
_cell.angle_beta   90.00
_cell.angle_gamma   90.00
#
_symmetry.space_group_name_H-M   'P 1'
#
loop_
_entity.id
_entity.type
_entity.pdbx_description
1 polymer ?
#
loop_
_entity_poly.entity_id
_entity_poly.type
_entity_poly.pdbx_seq_one_letter_code
_entity_poly.pdbx_strand_id
1 'polypeptide(L)'
;MTTGTVRRLPVENGVSGWEAISQRPFPLKKLESVVSADWLVIGAGFAGLSAARRLQALRPGEKIVLVDAGEIGKGTSGRNSGFMIDVPHNLSASEYSSGGAEATRVEMAQNRFAIAFAKDAAQDYGMSRETFDPAGKTNAAATGRGMKLNANFGQSLKAAGEKHLFLDAQEMRELTGSSYYLGGLYTPGTVLIQPADYVRQFAAGLSDKIDIFECSPVTSLTRKDGRWIASSPSGSVNATKVILGVNGHIDDFGHFGGRLMHIFAYASMTAGFPAGEFGSSVSGRDRWALLPADAMGATIRKITTNGVSRIVIRTKYTYEMKVAVGEHRMARMKEEHRRSLDARFPELAQIGFEHSWAGRLCLSRNHAPAFGEVEEGLFSACCENGLGTVKSTLAGIMAADLATGTTSPELSRYMDHPQPSRIPPEPFAWLGINGVIRLQELRAGREG
;
A
#
# COMPACT_ATOMS: atom_id res chain seq x y z
N MET A 1 4.73 35.15 0.28
CA MET A 1 5.67 34.03 0.48
C MET A 1 5.04 33.05 1.46
N THR A 2 4.51 31.94 1.01
CA THR A 2 4.05 30.86 1.88
C THR A 2 5.28 30.07 2.27
N THR A 3 5.85 30.33 3.45
CA THR A 3 6.98 29.59 3.98
C THR A 3 6.45 28.34 4.69
N GLY A 4 6.48 27.21 3.99
CA GLY A 4 6.10 25.94 4.56
C GLY A 4 7.32 25.17 5.06
N THR A 5 7.59 25.23 6.39
CA THR A 5 8.49 24.26 7.03
C THR A 5 7.75 22.92 7.15
N VAL A 6 8.35 21.83 6.72
CA VAL A 6 7.80 20.49 6.92
C VAL A 6 7.89 20.16 8.41
N ARG A 7 6.75 19.87 9.04
CA ARG A 7 6.65 19.75 10.49
C ARG A 7 7.30 18.50 11.05
N ARG A 8 7.17 17.38 10.35
CA ARG A 8 7.71 16.08 10.77
C ARG A 8 8.23 15.33 9.56
N LEU A 9 9.33 14.64 9.73
CA LEU A 9 9.86 13.71 8.76
C LEU A 9 9.33 12.28 9.04
N PRO A 10 9.28 11.41 8.02
CA PRO A 10 8.88 10.01 8.23
C PRO A 10 9.82 9.30 9.20
N VAL A 11 9.23 8.52 10.11
CA VAL A 11 9.95 7.66 11.05
C VAL A 11 9.42 6.24 10.85
N GLU A 12 10.33 5.31 10.57
CA GLU A 12 9.99 3.91 10.37
C GLU A 12 10.50 3.05 11.54
N ASN A 13 9.62 2.20 12.07
CA ASN A 13 9.93 1.34 13.20
C ASN A 13 10.39 -0.04 12.73
N GLY A 14 11.65 -0.35 12.96
CA GLY A 14 12.27 -1.64 12.63
C GLY A 14 12.46 -1.88 11.12
N VAL A 15 13.16 -2.94 10.80
CA VAL A 15 13.35 -3.43 9.42
C VAL A 15 12.15 -4.28 9.03
N SER A 16 11.51 -3.99 7.89
CA SER A 16 10.45 -4.88 7.39
C SER A 16 11.05 -6.16 6.84
N GLY A 17 10.33 -7.28 6.98
CA GLY A 17 10.77 -8.55 6.37
C GLY A 17 10.94 -8.43 4.86
N TRP A 18 10.14 -7.60 4.20
CA TRP A 18 10.27 -7.34 2.77
C TRP A 18 11.58 -6.64 2.40
N GLU A 19 11.98 -5.67 3.21
CA GLU A 19 13.26 -4.98 3.06
C GLU A 19 14.45 -5.91 3.31
N ALA A 20 14.35 -6.74 4.37
CA ALA A 20 15.43 -7.64 4.77
C ALA A 20 15.76 -8.72 3.73
N ILE A 21 14.75 -9.22 3.01
CA ILE A 21 14.95 -10.22 1.94
C ILE A 21 15.09 -9.62 0.54
N SER A 22 14.99 -8.28 0.42
CA SER A 22 15.08 -7.56 -0.85
C SER A 22 16.52 -7.41 -1.29
N GLN A 23 16.75 -7.58 -2.58
CA GLN A 23 18.03 -7.24 -3.21
C GLN A 23 17.93 -5.83 -3.78
N ARG A 24 18.77 -4.93 -3.27
CA ARG A 24 18.84 -3.57 -3.81
C ARG A 24 19.67 -3.58 -5.10
N PRO A 25 19.09 -3.18 -6.27
CA PRO A 25 19.78 -3.30 -7.56
C PRO A 25 21.05 -2.45 -7.61
N PHE A 26 21.00 -1.20 -7.11
CA PHE A 26 22.15 -0.30 -6.98
C PHE A 26 21.84 0.89 -6.05
N PRO A 27 22.87 1.52 -5.45
CA PRO A 27 22.67 2.70 -4.62
C PRO A 27 22.26 3.90 -5.46
N LEU A 28 21.25 4.64 -5.01
CA LEU A 28 20.84 5.91 -5.56
C LEU A 28 21.63 7.07 -4.91
N LYS A 29 21.59 8.25 -5.56
CA LYS A 29 22.34 9.43 -5.10
C LYS A 29 21.58 10.18 -4.00
N LYS A 30 22.32 10.94 -3.18
CA LYS A 30 21.75 11.95 -2.29
C LYS A 30 21.75 13.33 -2.96
N LEU A 31 20.81 14.19 -2.56
CA LEU A 31 20.74 15.57 -3.02
C LEU A 31 21.77 16.41 -2.24
N GLU A 32 22.89 16.71 -2.85
CA GLU A 32 24.04 17.42 -2.23
C GLU A 32 24.35 18.75 -2.93
N SER A 33 23.49 19.20 -3.84
CA SER A 33 23.68 20.44 -4.60
C SER A 33 22.35 21.12 -4.90
N VAL A 34 22.40 22.30 -5.49
CA VAL A 34 21.22 22.97 -6.04
C VAL A 34 20.92 22.40 -7.42
N VAL A 35 19.75 21.86 -7.60
CA VAL A 35 19.27 21.27 -8.87
C VAL A 35 18.08 22.08 -9.39
N SER A 36 18.10 22.43 -10.67
CA SER A 36 16.94 23.00 -11.35
C SER A 36 16.20 21.90 -12.11
N ALA A 37 14.86 21.93 -12.07
CA ALA A 37 14.00 20.97 -12.74
C ALA A 37 12.75 21.67 -13.30
N ASP A 38 12.11 21.04 -14.28
CA ASP A 38 10.75 21.43 -14.70
C ASP A 38 9.73 20.84 -13.72
N TRP A 39 9.97 19.60 -13.29
CA TRP A 39 9.11 18.83 -12.41
C TRP A 39 9.87 18.31 -11.21
N LEU A 40 9.31 18.49 -10.02
CA LEU A 40 9.76 17.84 -8.80
C LEU A 40 8.67 16.89 -8.30
N VAL A 41 9.03 15.66 -8.02
CA VAL A 41 8.19 14.69 -7.32
C VAL A 41 8.78 14.45 -5.94
N ILE A 42 7.99 14.62 -4.87
CA ILE A 42 8.41 14.40 -3.49
C ILE A 42 7.75 13.10 -2.97
N GLY A 43 8.58 12.12 -2.63
CA GLY A 43 8.20 10.78 -2.21
C GLY A 43 8.32 9.74 -3.33
N ALA A 44 9.20 8.74 -3.13
CA ALA A 44 9.45 7.64 -4.07
C ALA A 44 8.68 6.36 -3.69
N GLY A 45 7.43 6.53 -3.24
CA GLY A 45 6.47 5.44 -3.07
C GLY A 45 5.70 5.15 -4.37
N PHE A 46 4.62 4.35 -4.27
CA PHE A 46 3.79 4.00 -5.44
C PHE A 46 3.28 5.24 -6.20
N ALA A 47 2.80 6.28 -5.49
CA ALA A 47 2.29 7.49 -6.12
C ALA A 47 3.40 8.26 -6.86
N GLY A 48 4.51 8.54 -6.17
CA GLY A 48 5.58 9.35 -6.75
C GLY A 48 6.29 8.67 -7.92
N LEU A 49 6.59 7.38 -7.81
CA LEU A 49 7.19 6.62 -8.92
C LEU A 49 6.26 6.54 -10.13
N SER A 50 4.95 6.35 -9.90
CA SER A 50 3.96 6.32 -10.99
C SER A 50 3.80 7.70 -11.63
N ALA A 51 3.79 8.77 -10.83
CA ALA A 51 3.76 10.14 -11.34
C ALA A 51 5.02 10.46 -12.17
N ALA A 52 6.20 10.10 -11.67
CA ALA A 52 7.46 10.34 -12.37
C ALA A 52 7.54 9.58 -13.71
N ARG A 53 7.12 8.29 -13.74
CA ARG A 53 7.06 7.52 -14.99
C ARG A 53 6.05 8.12 -15.96
N ARG A 54 4.89 8.56 -15.46
CA ARG A 54 3.85 9.17 -16.30
C ARG A 54 4.31 10.52 -16.85
N LEU A 55 4.94 11.38 -16.04
CA LEU A 55 5.54 12.65 -16.48
C LEU A 55 6.60 12.42 -17.56
N GLN A 56 7.49 11.43 -17.36
CA GLN A 56 8.53 11.10 -18.32
C GLN A 56 7.93 10.72 -19.69
N ALA A 57 6.81 10.00 -19.69
CA ALA A 57 6.11 9.62 -20.92
C ALA A 57 5.38 10.82 -21.57
N LEU A 58 4.78 11.73 -20.79
CA LEU A 58 4.00 12.86 -21.28
C LEU A 58 4.87 14.07 -21.68
N ARG A 59 6.03 14.20 -21.08
CA ARG A 59 6.96 15.34 -21.24
C ARG A 59 8.38 14.85 -21.49
N PRO A 60 8.62 14.12 -22.59
CA PRO A 60 9.95 13.67 -22.94
C PRO A 60 10.84 14.87 -23.24
N GLY A 61 11.98 14.97 -22.53
CA GLY A 61 12.91 16.10 -22.65
C GLY A 61 12.77 17.16 -21.57
N GLU A 62 11.70 17.19 -20.78
CA GLU A 62 11.63 18.03 -19.57
C GLU A 62 12.35 17.34 -18.41
N LYS A 63 13.04 18.14 -17.60
CA LYS A 63 13.84 17.63 -16.47
C LYS A 63 12.94 17.29 -15.28
N ILE A 64 12.92 16.00 -14.92
CA ILE A 64 12.18 15.47 -13.78
C ILE A 64 13.16 15.11 -12.68
N VAL A 65 12.91 15.60 -11.48
CA VAL A 65 13.63 15.21 -10.25
C VAL A 65 12.66 14.55 -9.30
N LEU A 66 13.05 13.40 -8.74
CA LEU A 66 12.33 12.71 -7.69
C LEU A 66 13.20 12.64 -6.44
N VAL A 67 12.63 13.03 -5.27
CA VAL A 67 13.33 12.98 -3.99
C VAL A 67 12.56 12.15 -2.97
N ASP A 68 13.27 11.37 -2.15
CA ASP A 68 12.68 10.67 -1.00
C ASP A 68 13.43 11.00 0.29
N ALA A 69 12.70 11.08 1.38
CA ALA A 69 13.25 11.38 2.70
C ALA A 69 14.16 10.26 3.24
N GLY A 70 13.84 9.02 2.90
CA GLY A 70 14.58 7.83 3.32
C GLY A 70 15.18 7.07 2.15
N GLU A 71 15.66 5.87 2.43
CA GLU A 71 16.02 4.90 1.39
C GLU A 71 14.74 4.35 0.72
N ILE A 72 14.74 4.28 -0.59
CA ILE A 72 13.59 3.78 -1.37
C ILE A 72 13.29 2.33 -0.99
N GLY A 73 12.01 2.05 -0.72
CA GLY A 73 11.55 0.74 -0.28
C GLY A 73 11.58 0.51 1.23
N LYS A 74 12.13 1.41 2.04
CA LYS A 74 12.07 1.36 3.52
C LYS A 74 10.80 1.95 4.10
N GLY A 75 10.20 2.93 3.42
CA GLY A 75 8.95 3.59 3.83
C GLY A 75 7.71 2.72 3.64
N THR A 76 6.56 3.33 3.83
CA THR A 76 5.22 2.67 3.82
C THR A 76 4.99 1.79 2.58
N SER A 77 5.49 2.21 1.41
CA SER A 77 5.35 1.45 0.16
C SER A 77 6.09 0.10 0.19
N GLY A 78 7.17 -0.03 0.95
CA GLY A 78 7.89 -1.31 1.15
C GLY A 78 7.42 -2.13 2.36
N ARG A 79 6.34 -1.70 3.07
CA ARG A 79 5.90 -2.29 4.34
C ARG A 79 4.50 -2.88 4.31
N ASN A 80 3.80 -2.77 3.20
CA ASN A 80 2.43 -3.27 3.04
C ASN A 80 2.38 -4.79 2.81
N SER A 81 1.16 -5.33 2.70
CA SER A 81 0.97 -6.78 2.50
C SER A 81 1.23 -7.26 1.06
N GLY A 82 1.47 -6.35 0.11
CA GLY A 82 1.85 -6.67 -1.27
C GLY A 82 0.70 -7.17 -2.15
N PHE A 83 -0.50 -6.63 -2.01
CA PHE A 83 -1.64 -6.94 -2.87
C PHE A 83 -2.00 -5.73 -3.73
N MET A 84 -1.95 -5.87 -5.03
CA MET A 84 -2.58 -4.95 -5.99
C MET A 84 -3.95 -5.51 -6.35
N ILE A 85 -5.00 -5.02 -5.67
CA ILE A 85 -6.35 -5.61 -5.72
C ILE A 85 -7.17 -4.93 -6.81
N ASP A 86 -7.68 -5.71 -7.75
CA ASP A 86 -8.57 -5.25 -8.79
C ASP A 86 -10.03 -5.09 -8.33
N VAL A 87 -10.50 -6.05 -7.53
CA VAL A 87 -11.88 -6.08 -7.04
C VAL A 87 -11.93 -5.68 -5.57
N PRO A 88 -12.56 -4.54 -5.20
CA PRO A 88 -12.64 -4.05 -3.82
C PRO A 88 -13.27 -5.07 -2.86
N HIS A 89 -12.80 -5.10 -1.60
CA HIS A 89 -13.30 -6.01 -0.58
C HIS A 89 -14.73 -5.71 -0.11
N ASN A 90 -15.16 -4.46 -0.24
CA ASN A 90 -16.40 -3.95 0.36
C ASN A 90 -17.60 -3.98 -0.60
N LEU A 91 -17.62 -4.94 -1.52
CA LEU A 91 -18.83 -5.19 -2.30
C LEU A 91 -19.91 -5.77 -1.38
N SER A 92 -20.52 -4.93 -0.55
CA SER A 92 -21.70 -5.33 0.20
C SER A 92 -22.92 -5.32 -0.72
N ALA A 93 -23.83 -6.28 -0.54
CA ALA A 93 -25.07 -6.33 -1.30
C ALA A 93 -25.94 -5.08 -1.09
N SER A 94 -25.79 -4.38 0.04
CA SER A 94 -26.49 -3.12 0.35
C SER A 94 -25.93 -1.92 -0.44
N GLU A 95 -24.63 -1.89 -0.71
CA GLU A 95 -24.01 -0.85 -1.55
C GLU A 95 -24.32 -1.06 -3.03
N TYR A 96 -24.43 -2.33 -3.45
CA TYR A 96 -24.80 -2.70 -4.81
C TYR A 96 -26.28 -2.32 -5.16
N SER A 97 -27.18 -2.36 -4.18
CA SER A 97 -28.60 -2.07 -4.37
C SER A 97 -28.96 -0.58 -4.32
N SER A 98 -28.09 0.29 -3.82
CA SER A 98 -28.36 1.72 -3.59
C SER A 98 -27.62 2.69 -4.54
N GLY A 99 -27.46 2.34 -5.81
CA GLY A 99 -26.69 3.15 -6.79
C GLY A 99 -25.18 2.88 -6.75
N GLY A 100 -24.70 2.03 -5.84
CA GLY A 100 -23.30 1.67 -5.68
C GLY A 100 -22.71 0.77 -6.78
N ALA A 101 -23.56 0.13 -7.61
CA ALA A 101 -23.08 -0.77 -8.67
C ALA A 101 -22.22 -0.07 -9.70
N GLU A 102 -22.58 1.14 -10.12
CA GLU A 102 -21.82 1.92 -11.07
C GLU A 102 -20.51 2.44 -10.42
N ALA A 103 -20.57 2.96 -9.20
CA ALA A 103 -19.37 3.38 -8.47
C ALA A 103 -18.38 2.22 -8.30
N THR A 104 -18.87 1.02 -8.01
CA THR A 104 -18.03 -0.17 -7.90
C THR A 104 -17.41 -0.58 -9.25
N ARG A 105 -18.15 -0.50 -10.37
CA ARG A 105 -17.59 -0.76 -11.70
C ARG A 105 -16.50 0.25 -12.04
N VAL A 106 -16.74 1.53 -11.73
CA VAL A 106 -15.74 2.60 -11.93
C VAL A 106 -14.50 2.32 -11.11
N GLU A 107 -14.63 1.98 -9.82
CA GLU A 107 -13.49 1.64 -8.96
C GLU A 107 -12.72 0.43 -9.49
N MET A 108 -13.41 -0.63 -9.91
CA MET A 108 -12.74 -1.79 -10.52
C MET A 108 -11.99 -1.43 -11.81
N ALA A 109 -12.59 -0.61 -12.67
CA ALA A 109 -11.95 -0.14 -13.90
C ALA A 109 -10.70 0.69 -13.59
N GLN A 110 -10.75 1.60 -12.63
CA GLN A 110 -9.63 2.40 -12.16
C GLN A 110 -8.52 1.53 -11.54
N ASN A 111 -8.88 0.54 -10.72
CA ASN A 111 -7.93 -0.39 -10.13
C ASN A 111 -7.20 -1.20 -11.23
N ARG A 112 -7.93 -1.71 -12.22
CA ARG A 112 -7.36 -2.44 -13.36
C ARG A 112 -6.48 -1.58 -14.24
N PHE A 113 -6.85 -0.33 -14.44
CA PHE A 113 -6.01 0.65 -15.15
C PHE A 113 -4.66 0.84 -14.42
N ALA A 114 -4.67 1.01 -13.10
CA ALA A 114 -3.45 1.11 -12.31
C ALA A 114 -2.63 -0.18 -12.31
N ILE A 115 -3.27 -1.36 -12.26
CA ILE A 115 -2.60 -2.66 -12.35
C ILE A 115 -1.97 -2.85 -13.74
N ALA A 116 -2.65 -2.45 -14.81
CA ALA A 116 -2.08 -2.50 -16.18
C ALA A 116 -0.84 -1.62 -16.29
N PHE A 117 -0.88 -0.38 -15.79
CA PHE A 117 0.29 0.50 -15.74
C PHE A 117 1.45 -0.10 -14.93
N ALA A 118 1.15 -0.73 -13.78
CA ALA A 118 2.16 -1.40 -12.97
C ALA A 118 2.74 -2.64 -13.67
N LYS A 119 1.93 -3.37 -14.44
CA LYS A 119 2.37 -4.51 -15.25
C LYS A 119 3.31 -4.06 -16.37
N ASP A 120 2.96 -2.98 -17.07
CA ASP A 120 3.83 -2.41 -18.10
C ASP A 120 5.18 -1.97 -17.50
N ALA A 121 5.17 -1.32 -16.33
CA ALA A 121 6.40 -0.98 -15.61
C ALA A 121 7.20 -2.23 -15.22
N ALA A 122 6.54 -3.28 -14.74
CA ALA A 122 7.20 -4.53 -14.38
C ALA A 122 7.87 -5.20 -15.59
N GLN A 123 7.23 -5.16 -16.76
CA GLN A 123 7.78 -5.67 -18.02
C GLN A 123 8.96 -4.83 -18.51
N ASP A 124 8.80 -3.49 -18.57
CA ASP A 124 9.83 -2.56 -19.04
C ASP A 124 11.10 -2.62 -18.20
N TYR A 125 10.96 -2.87 -16.88
CA TYR A 125 12.08 -2.91 -15.92
C TYR A 125 12.54 -4.33 -15.59
N GLY A 126 12.05 -5.34 -16.30
CA GLY A 126 12.48 -6.74 -16.16
C GLY A 126 12.23 -7.34 -14.78
N MET A 127 11.15 -6.93 -14.10
CA MET A 127 10.81 -7.45 -12.78
C MET A 127 10.46 -8.94 -12.85
N SER A 128 11.04 -9.74 -11.94
CA SER A 128 10.77 -11.17 -11.87
C SER A 128 9.38 -11.46 -11.31
N ARG A 129 8.96 -12.72 -11.41
CA ARG A 129 7.71 -13.18 -10.80
C ARG A 129 7.72 -13.07 -9.26
N GLU A 130 8.89 -13.12 -8.62
CA GLU A 130 9.01 -12.87 -7.18
C GLU A 130 8.59 -11.45 -6.82
N THR A 131 8.89 -10.49 -7.70
CA THR A 131 8.59 -9.06 -7.51
C THR A 131 7.16 -8.71 -7.93
N PHE A 132 6.66 -9.28 -9.05
CA PHE A 132 5.35 -8.98 -9.62
C PHE A 132 4.67 -10.25 -10.13
N ASP A 133 3.72 -10.82 -9.35
CA ASP A 133 3.09 -12.11 -9.58
C ASP A 133 1.56 -11.97 -9.78
N PRO A 134 1.03 -12.14 -10.99
CA PRO A 134 -0.41 -12.11 -11.26
C PRO A 134 -1.10 -13.41 -10.81
N ALA A 135 -0.98 -13.76 -9.53
CA ALA A 135 -1.44 -15.03 -8.97
C ALA A 135 -2.91 -15.02 -8.50
N GLY A 136 -3.57 -13.85 -8.49
CA GLY A 136 -4.87 -13.72 -7.85
C GLY A 136 -4.77 -13.70 -6.31
N LYS A 137 -5.92 -13.75 -5.65
CA LYS A 137 -6.02 -13.82 -4.18
C LYS A 137 -7.16 -14.72 -3.73
N THR A 138 -7.07 -15.22 -2.52
CA THR A 138 -8.17 -15.98 -1.89
C THR A 138 -8.65 -15.25 -0.63
N ASN A 139 -9.94 -14.97 -0.54
CA ASN A 139 -10.58 -14.53 0.70
C ASN A 139 -10.86 -15.77 1.53
N ALA A 140 -10.05 -16.02 2.56
CA ALA A 140 -10.14 -17.22 3.40
C ALA A 140 -11.13 -17.00 4.55
N ALA A 141 -11.97 -18.00 4.81
CA ALA A 141 -12.95 -18.00 5.89
C ALA A 141 -12.61 -19.08 6.92
N ALA A 142 -12.43 -18.67 8.19
CA ALA A 142 -12.16 -19.56 9.32
C ALA A 142 -13.42 -19.78 10.19
N THR A 143 -14.52 -19.12 9.88
CA THR A 143 -15.76 -19.13 10.66
C THR A 143 -16.99 -19.26 9.74
N GLY A 144 -18.13 -19.72 10.29
CA GLY A 144 -19.41 -19.71 9.57
C GLY A 144 -19.85 -18.31 9.14
N ARG A 145 -19.46 -17.27 9.89
CA ARG A 145 -19.68 -15.87 9.50
C ARG A 145 -18.82 -15.52 8.28
N GLY A 146 -17.54 -15.89 8.27
CA GLY A 146 -16.64 -15.68 7.14
C GLY A 146 -17.15 -16.37 5.87
N MET A 147 -17.69 -17.59 6.00
CA MET A 147 -18.32 -18.30 4.88
C MET A 147 -19.53 -17.54 4.31
N LYS A 148 -20.37 -16.97 5.16
CA LYS A 148 -21.49 -16.13 4.72
C LYS A 148 -21.02 -14.86 4.01
N LEU A 149 -19.99 -14.20 4.52
CA LEU A 149 -19.39 -13.02 3.87
C LEU A 149 -18.85 -13.37 2.48
N ASN A 150 -18.13 -14.49 2.34
CA ASN A 150 -17.66 -14.96 1.04
C ASN A 150 -18.81 -15.34 0.10
N ALA A 151 -19.87 -15.96 0.60
CA ALA A 151 -21.06 -16.28 -0.21
C ALA A 151 -21.73 -15.01 -0.76
N ASN A 152 -21.92 -14.00 0.08
CA ASN A 152 -22.47 -12.69 -0.34
C ASN A 152 -21.57 -11.99 -1.36
N PHE A 153 -20.26 -12.00 -1.11
CA PHE A 153 -19.29 -11.41 -2.03
C PHE A 153 -19.30 -12.14 -3.38
N GLY A 154 -19.34 -13.48 -3.40
CA GLY A 154 -19.45 -14.26 -4.63
C GLY A 154 -20.74 -13.97 -5.42
N GLN A 155 -21.87 -13.73 -4.74
CA GLN A 155 -23.10 -13.29 -5.41
C GLN A 155 -22.93 -11.92 -6.09
N SER A 156 -22.27 -10.98 -5.40
CA SER A 156 -21.96 -9.65 -5.96
C SER A 156 -21.02 -9.74 -7.15
N LEU A 157 -19.99 -10.58 -7.07
CA LEU A 157 -19.07 -10.85 -8.19
C LEU A 157 -19.79 -11.45 -9.39
N LYS A 158 -20.68 -12.43 -9.16
CA LYS A 158 -21.50 -13.04 -10.21
C LYS A 158 -22.41 -12.00 -10.89
N ALA A 159 -23.05 -11.14 -10.11
CA ALA A 159 -23.89 -10.06 -10.62
C ALA A 159 -23.09 -9.03 -11.44
N ALA A 160 -21.80 -8.82 -11.09
CA ALA A 160 -20.88 -7.96 -11.85
C ALA A 160 -20.24 -8.64 -13.06
N GLY A 161 -20.49 -9.94 -13.30
CA GLY A 161 -19.84 -10.72 -14.36
C GLY A 161 -18.39 -11.08 -14.08
N GLU A 162 -17.95 -11.01 -12.81
CA GLU A 162 -16.57 -11.22 -12.40
C GLU A 162 -16.25 -12.70 -12.16
N LYS A 163 -15.09 -13.12 -12.67
CA LYS A 163 -14.61 -14.50 -12.48
C LYS A 163 -14.22 -14.72 -11.02
N HIS A 164 -14.74 -15.79 -10.45
CA HIS A 164 -14.40 -16.23 -9.09
C HIS A 164 -14.58 -17.74 -8.95
N LEU A 165 -13.98 -18.32 -7.92
CA LEU A 165 -14.08 -19.73 -7.59
C LEU A 165 -14.23 -19.89 -6.07
N PHE A 166 -15.24 -20.63 -5.63
CA PHE A 166 -15.34 -21.05 -4.24
C PHE A 166 -14.42 -22.26 -4.02
N LEU A 167 -13.68 -22.21 -2.94
CA LEU A 167 -12.83 -23.29 -2.48
C LEU A 167 -13.44 -23.88 -1.20
N ASP A 168 -13.55 -25.20 -1.14
CA ASP A 168 -13.96 -25.91 0.08
C ASP A 168 -12.79 -26.08 1.06
N ALA A 169 -13.04 -26.73 2.19
CA ALA A 169 -12.02 -26.94 3.23
C ALA A 169 -10.86 -27.82 2.76
N GLN A 170 -11.11 -28.78 1.89
CA GLN A 170 -10.07 -29.64 1.32
C GLN A 170 -9.20 -28.85 0.34
N GLU A 171 -9.80 -28.11 -0.57
CA GLU A 171 -9.10 -27.23 -1.53
C GLU A 171 -8.28 -26.16 -0.82
N MET A 172 -8.80 -25.60 0.28
CA MET A 172 -8.05 -24.67 1.13
C MET A 172 -6.85 -25.33 1.81
N ARG A 173 -6.99 -26.59 2.23
CA ARG A 173 -5.87 -27.37 2.79
C ARG A 173 -4.82 -27.68 1.72
N GLU A 174 -5.23 -28.05 0.52
CA GLU A 174 -4.31 -28.25 -0.62
C GLU A 174 -3.56 -26.97 -0.99
N LEU A 175 -4.25 -25.81 -0.94
CA LEU A 175 -3.65 -24.52 -1.22
C LEU A 175 -2.64 -24.11 -0.14
N THR A 176 -3.02 -24.22 1.14
CA THR A 176 -2.29 -23.59 2.25
C THR A 176 -1.49 -24.55 3.12
N GLY A 177 -1.81 -25.85 3.09
CA GLY A 177 -1.33 -26.85 4.05
C GLY A 177 -2.07 -26.82 5.39
N SER A 178 -3.01 -25.90 5.61
CA SER A 178 -3.69 -25.70 6.89
C SER A 178 -5.12 -26.23 6.88
N SER A 179 -5.52 -26.91 7.94
CA SER A 179 -6.91 -27.31 8.20
C SER A 179 -7.75 -26.27 8.96
N TYR A 180 -7.20 -25.07 9.16
CA TYR A 180 -7.85 -24.00 9.92
C TYR A 180 -9.05 -23.39 9.21
N TYR A 181 -9.02 -23.37 7.87
CA TYR A 181 -10.01 -22.68 7.06
C TYR A 181 -11.18 -23.60 6.69
N LEU A 182 -12.40 -23.07 6.78
CA LEU A 182 -13.63 -23.76 6.38
C LEU A 182 -13.87 -23.67 4.86
N GLY A 183 -13.29 -22.66 4.20
CA GLY A 183 -13.39 -22.44 2.76
C GLY A 183 -12.76 -21.14 2.35
N GLY A 184 -12.82 -20.84 1.05
CA GLY A 184 -12.26 -19.62 0.46
C GLY A 184 -13.03 -19.16 -0.76
N LEU A 185 -12.76 -17.92 -1.18
CA LEU A 185 -13.25 -17.34 -2.43
C LEU A 185 -12.06 -16.77 -3.20
N TYR A 186 -11.69 -17.43 -4.28
CA TYR A 186 -10.60 -17.01 -5.14
C TYR A 186 -11.08 -16.02 -6.22
N THR A 187 -10.27 -14.97 -6.47
CA THR A 187 -10.44 -14.02 -7.58
C THR A 187 -9.10 -13.85 -8.32
N PRO A 188 -9.09 -13.91 -9.69
CA PRO A 188 -7.83 -14.00 -10.46
C PRO A 188 -7.15 -12.67 -10.76
N GLY A 189 -7.83 -11.51 -10.64
CA GLY A 189 -7.33 -10.23 -11.15
C GLY A 189 -6.31 -9.53 -10.25
N THR A 190 -6.11 -10.01 -9.03
CA THR A 190 -5.14 -9.42 -8.09
C THR A 190 -3.71 -9.80 -8.44
N VAL A 191 -2.80 -8.84 -8.33
CA VAL A 191 -1.36 -9.08 -8.46
C VAL A 191 -0.72 -9.05 -7.08
N LEU A 192 0.15 -10.01 -6.81
CA LEU A 192 0.98 -10.08 -5.60
C LEU A 192 2.34 -9.47 -5.92
N ILE A 193 2.79 -8.52 -5.10
CA ILE A 193 4.11 -7.92 -5.25
C ILE A 193 4.98 -8.22 -4.03
N GLN A 194 6.30 -8.25 -4.21
CA GLN A 194 7.25 -8.04 -3.12
C GLN A 194 7.42 -6.52 -2.98
N PRO A 195 6.84 -5.90 -1.93
CA PRO A 195 6.66 -4.44 -1.93
C PRO A 195 7.96 -3.64 -1.99
N ALA A 196 8.99 -4.06 -1.24
CA ALA A 196 10.27 -3.35 -1.23
C ALA A 196 11.02 -3.49 -2.56
N ASP A 197 11.03 -4.70 -3.13
CA ASP A 197 11.67 -4.94 -4.44
C ASP A 197 10.96 -4.20 -5.55
N TYR A 198 9.62 -4.20 -5.53
CA TYR A 198 8.84 -3.52 -6.55
C TYR A 198 9.20 -2.03 -6.65
N VAL A 199 9.18 -1.29 -5.53
CA VAL A 199 9.50 0.15 -5.56
C VAL A 199 10.97 0.42 -5.84
N ARG A 200 11.88 -0.45 -5.40
CA ARG A 200 13.34 -0.34 -5.69
C ARG A 200 13.63 -0.58 -7.17
N GLN A 201 13.10 -1.64 -7.75
CA GLN A 201 13.28 -1.95 -9.18
C GLN A 201 12.58 -0.92 -10.06
N PHE A 202 11.43 -0.39 -9.63
CA PHE A 202 10.77 0.69 -10.34
C PHE A 202 11.65 1.95 -10.37
N ALA A 203 12.19 2.37 -9.23
CA ALA A 203 13.11 3.51 -9.16
C ALA A 203 14.38 3.28 -10.00
N ALA A 204 14.93 2.06 -9.93
CA ALA A 204 16.08 1.66 -10.73
C ALA A 204 15.81 1.79 -12.23
N GLY A 205 14.68 1.28 -12.70
CA GLY A 205 14.31 1.36 -14.12
C GLY A 205 13.99 2.78 -14.62
N LEU A 206 13.70 3.71 -13.70
CA LEU A 206 13.52 5.12 -14.04
C LEU A 206 14.82 5.94 -13.99
N SER A 207 15.83 5.51 -13.26
CA SER A 207 17.02 6.31 -12.93
C SER A 207 17.88 6.71 -14.11
N ASP A 208 17.76 6.02 -15.25
CA ASP A 208 18.43 6.40 -16.51
C ASP A 208 17.70 7.54 -17.26
N LYS A 209 16.48 7.85 -16.86
CA LYS A 209 15.60 8.82 -17.55
C LYS A 209 15.31 10.06 -16.72
N ILE A 210 15.43 9.98 -15.39
CA ILE A 210 15.16 11.07 -14.45
C ILE A 210 16.20 11.09 -13.34
N ASP A 211 16.37 12.24 -12.68
CA ASP A 211 17.22 12.33 -11.50
C ASP A 211 16.47 11.84 -10.25
N ILE A 212 17.00 10.82 -9.56
CA ILE A 212 16.40 10.28 -8.33
C ILE A 212 17.39 10.42 -7.18
N PHE A 213 16.92 11.04 -6.07
CA PHE A 213 17.66 11.24 -4.85
C PHE A 213 16.93 10.61 -3.67
N GLU A 214 17.61 9.74 -2.94
CA GLU A 214 17.12 9.14 -1.68
C GLU A 214 17.86 9.71 -0.47
N CYS A 215 17.40 9.43 0.75
CA CYS A 215 17.96 10.03 1.98
C CYS A 215 18.09 11.56 1.88
N SER A 216 17.12 12.18 1.22
CA SER A 216 17.11 13.60 0.86
C SER A 216 15.79 14.25 1.33
N PRO A 217 15.57 14.30 2.66
CA PRO A 217 14.32 14.80 3.23
C PRO A 217 14.08 16.28 2.86
N VAL A 218 12.91 16.57 2.32
CA VAL A 218 12.49 17.97 2.12
C VAL A 218 12.08 18.52 3.48
N THR A 219 12.79 19.53 3.95
CA THR A 219 12.56 20.20 5.25
C THR A 219 11.79 21.49 5.12
N SER A 220 11.79 22.08 3.93
CA SER A 220 10.94 23.22 3.60
C SER A 220 10.55 23.22 2.12
N LEU A 221 9.35 23.70 1.84
CA LEU A 221 8.84 23.89 0.49
C LEU A 221 8.28 25.30 0.39
N THR A 222 8.87 26.15 -0.45
CA THR A 222 8.51 27.57 -0.57
C THR A 222 8.37 27.97 -2.03
N ARG A 223 7.55 28.98 -2.30
CA ARG A 223 7.42 29.53 -3.66
C ARG A 223 8.05 30.91 -3.74
N LYS A 224 8.97 31.11 -4.68
CA LYS A 224 9.65 32.39 -4.94
C LYS A 224 9.80 32.56 -6.45
N ASP A 225 9.48 33.76 -6.93
CA ASP A 225 9.60 34.16 -8.35
C ASP A 225 8.96 33.16 -9.33
N GLY A 226 7.77 32.66 -8.96
CA GLY A 226 7.00 31.71 -9.76
C GLY A 226 7.50 30.25 -9.70
N ARG A 227 8.58 29.97 -8.99
CA ARG A 227 9.16 28.62 -8.85
C ARG A 227 9.06 28.08 -7.43
N TRP A 228 8.96 26.78 -7.31
CA TRP A 228 9.00 26.05 -6.03
C TRP A 228 10.45 25.74 -5.66
N ILE A 229 10.81 26.00 -4.42
CA ILE A 229 12.12 25.67 -3.84
C ILE A 229 11.88 24.64 -2.74
N ALA A 230 12.30 23.42 -2.97
CA ALA A 230 12.31 22.34 -1.99
C ALA A 230 13.72 22.23 -1.39
N SER A 231 13.87 22.55 -0.11
CA SER A 231 15.16 22.49 0.60
C SER A 231 15.32 21.18 1.35
N SER A 232 16.52 20.62 1.27
CA SER A 232 16.99 19.47 2.03
C SER A 232 18.24 19.89 2.85
N PRO A 233 18.68 19.15 3.87
CA PRO A 233 19.86 19.53 4.66
C PRO A 233 21.13 19.79 3.86
N SER A 234 21.32 19.10 2.73
CA SER A 234 22.56 19.18 1.93
C SER A 234 22.38 19.75 0.53
N GLY A 235 21.14 20.06 0.11
CA GLY A 235 20.89 20.57 -1.24
C GLY A 235 19.46 21.11 -1.38
N SER A 236 19.11 21.52 -2.60
CA SER A 236 17.75 21.97 -2.90
C SER A 236 17.37 21.70 -4.35
N VAL A 237 16.05 21.61 -4.60
CA VAL A 237 15.51 21.53 -5.96
C VAL A 237 14.65 22.76 -6.23
N ASN A 238 14.93 23.46 -7.35
CA ASN A 238 14.15 24.57 -7.86
C ASN A 238 13.29 24.07 -9.02
N ALA A 239 11.98 23.95 -8.85
CA ALA A 239 11.09 23.37 -9.85
C ALA A 239 9.98 24.32 -10.28
N THR A 240 9.48 24.14 -11.50
CA THR A 240 8.31 24.89 -12.00
C THR A 240 7.03 24.34 -11.38
N LYS A 241 6.91 23.01 -11.29
CA LYS A 241 5.76 22.32 -10.72
C LYS A 241 6.20 21.20 -9.78
N VAL A 242 5.36 20.88 -8.79
CA VAL A 242 5.65 19.87 -7.77
C VAL A 242 4.47 18.91 -7.62
N ILE A 243 4.76 17.62 -7.52
CA ILE A 243 3.78 16.58 -7.14
C ILE A 243 4.19 15.98 -5.79
N LEU A 244 3.28 16.05 -4.82
CA LEU A 244 3.45 15.45 -3.48
C LEU A 244 2.88 14.05 -3.45
N GLY A 245 3.74 13.03 -3.46
CA GLY A 245 3.43 11.61 -3.26
C GLY A 245 3.78 11.12 -1.86
N VAL A 246 3.54 11.94 -0.84
CA VAL A 246 4.01 11.76 0.55
C VAL A 246 2.98 11.11 1.48
N ASN A 247 1.89 10.60 0.93
CA ASN A 247 0.80 9.96 1.64
C ASN A 247 0.31 10.78 2.85
N GLY A 248 0.19 10.21 4.04
CA GLY A 248 -0.26 10.91 5.24
C GLY A 248 0.64 12.06 5.70
N HIS A 249 1.88 12.17 5.22
CA HIS A 249 2.74 13.32 5.50
C HIS A 249 2.32 14.62 4.80
N ILE A 250 1.28 14.59 3.97
CA ILE A 250 0.76 15.78 3.31
C ILE A 250 0.32 16.87 4.30
N ASP A 251 -0.13 16.47 5.50
CA ASP A 251 -0.48 17.43 6.56
C ASP A 251 0.76 18.11 7.17
N ASP A 252 1.93 17.49 7.12
CA ASP A 252 3.20 18.08 7.54
C ASP A 252 3.71 19.12 6.55
N PHE A 253 3.25 19.05 5.28
CA PHE A 253 3.45 20.09 4.27
C PHE A 253 2.40 21.21 4.33
N GLY A 254 1.48 21.17 5.30
CA GLY A 254 0.50 22.23 5.53
C GLY A 254 -0.87 22.01 4.89
N HIS A 255 -1.08 20.91 4.18
CA HIS A 255 -2.33 20.61 3.47
C HIS A 255 -3.14 19.51 4.16
N PHE A 256 -4.46 19.56 4.08
CA PHE A 256 -5.40 18.58 4.63
C PHE A 256 -5.31 18.35 6.16
N GLY A 257 -4.75 19.28 6.92
CA GLY A 257 -4.65 19.19 8.38
C GLY A 257 -6.00 18.94 9.06
N GLY A 258 -6.06 17.99 10.00
CA GLY A 258 -7.28 17.60 10.72
C GLY A 258 -8.30 16.84 9.86
N ARG A 259 -7.89 16.25 8.74
CA ARG A 259 -8.73 15.50 7.80
C ARG A 259 -8.26 14.06 7.59
N LEU A 260 -7.05 13.72 8.02
CA LEU A 260 -6.39 12.45 7.75
C LEU A 260 -6.18 11.65 9.02
N MET A 261 -6.44 10.35 8.95
CA MET A 261 -6.26 9.39 10.03
C MET A 261 -5.03 8.53 9.76
N HIS A 262 -4.07 8.51 10.70
CA HIS A 262 -2.87 7.68 10.63
C HIS A 262 -3.10 6.35 11.34
N ILE A 263 -3.43 5.33 10.56
CA ILE A 263 -3.68 3.98 11.06
C ILE A 263 -2.42 3.14 10.86
N PHE A 264 -1.99 2.44 11.90
CA PHE A 264 -0.92 1.46 11.80
C PHE A 264 -1.48 0.05 11.68
N ALA A 265 -0.96 -0.71 10.72
CA ALA A 265 -1.11 -2.16 10.61
C ALA A 265 0.21 -2.82 10.96
N TYR A 266 0.16 -4.00 11.57
CA TYR A 266 1.33 -4.71 12.06
C TYR A 266 1.52 -6.02 11.31
N ALA A 267 2.77 -6.34 10.98
CA ALA A 267 3.12 -7.57 10.31
C ALA A 267 4.35 -8.24 10.94
N SER A 268 4.43 -9.55 10.79
CA SER A 268 5.60 -10.34 11.12
C SER A 268 5.90 -11.34 10.02
N MET A 269 7.18 -11.63 9.81
CA MET A 269 7.69 -12.63 8.87
C MET A 269 8.48 -13.69 9.65
N THR A 270 8.20 -14.96 9.40
CA THR A 270 8.94 -16.06 10.00
C THR A 270 10.40 -16.06 9.53
N ALA A 271 11.27 -16.68 10.31
CA ALA A 271 12.54 -17.15 9.78
C ALA A 271 12.29 -18.07 8.57
N GLY A 272 13.27 -18.14 7.68
CA GLY A 272 13.21 -19.02 6.53
C GLY A 272 13.25 -20.49 6.96
N PHE A 273 12.47 -21.33 6.29
CA PHE A 273 12.48 -22.79 6.46
C PHE A 273 12.51 -23.48 5.10
N PRO A 274 13.15 -24.66 4.96
CA PRO A 274 13.22 -25.37 3.70
C PRO A 274 11.83 -25.73 3.16
N ALA A 275 11.62 -25.52 1.87
CA ALA A 275 10.40 -25.95 1.21
C ALA A 275 10.28 -27.49 1.29
N GLY A 276 9.19 -27.99 1.88
CA GLY A 276 8.92 -29.43 2.02
C GLY A 276 9.43 -30.11 3.31
N GLU A 277 10.20 -29.43 4.17
CA GLU A 277 10.75 -30.03 5.39
C GLU A 277 9.69 -30.40 6.42
N PHE A 278 8.58 -29.70 6.46
CA PHE A 278 7.51 -29.89 7.45
C PHE A 278 6.37 -30.83 6.98
N GLY A 279 6.64 -31.70 6.01
CA GLY A 279 5.71 -32.71 5.51
C GLY A 279 4.52 -32.14 4.74
N SER A 280 3.53 -32.99 4.46
CA SER A 280 2.35 -32.64 3.65
C SER A 280 1.45 -31.57 4.28
N SER A 281 1.52 -31.36 5.60
CA SER A 281 0.69 -30.36 6.31
C SER A 281 1.11 -28.90 6.06
N VAL A 282 2.37 -28.66 5.75
CA VAL A 282 2.89 -27.31 5.37
C VAL A 282 3.26 -27.27 3.90
N SER A 283 3.00 -28.32 3.17
CA SER A 283 3.36 -28.49 1.76
C SER A 283 2.47 -27.72 0.80
N GLY A 284 1.35 -27.11 1.21
CA GLY A 284 0.53 -26.31 0.32
C GLY A 284 1.33 -25.61 -0.81
N ARG A 285 0.75 -25.00 -1.74
CA ARG A 285 1.47 -24.40 -2.88
C ARG A 285 2.63 -23.53 -2.39
N ASP A 286 3.71 -23.46 -3.13
CA ASP A 286 4.90 -22.68 -2.75
C ASP A 286 4.63 -21.19 -2.56
N ARG A 287 3.61 -20.69 -3.23
CA ARG A 287 3.22 -19.27 -3.17
C ARG A 287 1.70 -19.17 -3.13
N TRP A 288 1.21 -18.50 -2.14
CA TRP A 288 -0.21 -18.15 -2.02
C TRP A 288 -0.40 -16.93 -1.13
N ALA A 289 -1.55 -16.30 -1.25
CA ALA A 289 -1.89 -15.13 -0.46
C ALA A 289 -3.37 -15.15 -0.09
N LEU A 290 -3.63 -15.00 1.20
CA LEU A 290 -4.94 -14.97 1.78
C LEU A 290 -5.25 -13.58 2.31
N LEU A 291 -6.42 -13.08 1.94
CA LEU A 291 -7.10 -12.02 2.67
C LEU A 291 -8.18 -12.66 3.55
N PRO A 292 -8.49 -12.11 4.71
CA PRO A 292 -9.56 -12.66 5.52
C PRO A 292 -10.92 -12.35 4.88
N ALA A 293 -11.89 -13.23 5.04
CA ALA A 293 -13.27 -12.96 4.66
C ALA A 293 -13.90 -11.80 5.46
N ASP A 294 -13.54 -11.66 6.74
CA ASP A 294 -13.84 -10.47 7.55
C ASP A 294 -12.67 -9.49 7.50
N ALA A 295 -12.93 -8.24 7.17
CA ALA A 295 -11.90 -7.21 6.93
C ALA A 295 -10.92 -7.00 8.09
N MET A 296 -11.31 -7.32 9.33
CA MET A 296 -10.45 -7.23 10.52
C MET A 296 -9.69 -8.51 10.84
N GLY A 297 -9.78 -9.51 10.00
CA GLY A 297 -9.06 -10.77 10.12
C GLY A 297 -7.59 -10.70 9.68
N ALA A 298 -6.92 -11.86 9.71
CA ALA A 298 -5.51 -11.98 9.38
C ALA A 298 -5.28 -12.09 7.87
N THR A 299 -4.42 -11.24 7.33
CA THR A 299 -3.83 -11.41 5.99
C THR A 299 -2.59 -12.29 6.12
N ILE A 300 -2.48 -13.33 5.31
CA ILE A 300 -1.35 -14.26 5.37
C ILE A 300 -0.82 -14.53 3.98
N ARG A 301 0.50 -14.57 3.84
CA ARG A 301 1.17 -14.95 2.59
C ARG A 301 2.26 -15.97 2.87
N LYS A 302 2.33 -16.99 2.03
CA LYS A 302 3.51 -17.83 1.87
C LYS A 302 4.29 -17.35 0.66
N ILE A 303 5.58 -17.15 0.85
CA ILE A 303 6.54 -16.85 -0.22
C ILE A 303 7.62 -17.92 -0.18
N THR A 304 8.02 -18.41 -1.34
CA THR A 304 9.15 -19.32 -1.48
C THR A 304 10.09 -18.77 -2.54
N THR A 305 11.35 -18.61 -2.16
CA THR A 305 12.42 -18.12 -3.04
C THR A 305 13.66 -18.98 -2.81
N ASN A 306 14.22 -19.52 -3.89
CA ASN A 306 15.41 -20.37 -3.85
C ASN A 306 15.29 -21.55 -2.87
N GLY A 307 14.11 -22.21 -2.82
CA GLY A 307 13.84 -23.35 -1.94
C GLY A 307 13.62 -22.98 -0.45
N VAL A 308 13.62 -21.71 -0.10
CA VAL A 308 13.35 -21.22 1.27
C VAL A 308 11.98 -20.60 1.33
N SER A 309 11.13 -21.13 2.18
CA SER A 309 9.77 -20.64 2.46
C SER A 309 9.75 -19.70 3.66
N ARG A 310 8.88 -18.72 3.63
CA ARG A 310 8.55 -17.83 4.75
C ARG A 310 7.05 -17.58 4.79
N ILE A 311 6.50 -17.38 5.98
CA ILE A 311 5.12 -16.92 6.18
C ILE A 311 5.16 -15.47 6.66
N VAL A 312 4.38 -14.64 5.99
CA VAL A 312 4.10 -13.27 6.44
C VAL A 312 2.67 -13.23 6.95
N ILE A 313 2.50 -12.74 8.17
CA ILE A 313 1.19 -12.53 8.79
C ILE A 313 1.02 -11.05 9.11
N ARG A 314 -0.15 -10.49 8.81
CA ARG A 314 -0.56 -9.14 9.17
C ARG A 314 -1.92 -9.20 9.86
N THR A 315 -1.98 -8.68 11.09
CA THR A 315 -3.23 -8.52 11.84
C THR A 315 -3.20 -7.18 12.57
N LYS A 316 -4.32 -6.84 13.20
CA LYS A 316 -4.46 -5.70 14.12
C LYS A 316 -4.17 -4.34 13.50
N TYR A 317 -4.91 -3.37 14.00
CA TYR A 317 -4.78 -1.98 13.60
C TYR A 317 -4.80 -1.10 14.85
N THR A 318 -4.13 0.06 14.78
CA THR A 318 -4.25 1.11 15.79
C THR A 318 -4.22 2.48 15.14
N TYR A 319 -4.93 3.41 15.73
CA TYR A 319 -4.77 4.83 15.43
C TYR A 319 -3.81 5.45 16.45
N GLU A 320 -2.73 6.07 15.99
CA GLU A 320 -1.69 6.64 16.85
C GLU A 320 -1.55 8.15 16.60
N MET A 321 -1.89 8.95 17.63
CA MET A 321 -1.80 10.42 17.57
C MET A 321 -0.39 10.94 17.28
N LYS A 322 0.64 10.27 17.80
CA LYS A 322 2.06 10.68 17.63
C LYS A 322 2.64 10.28 16.29
N VAL A 323 1.87 9.59 15.44
CA VAL A 323 2.32 9.08 14.13
C VAL A 323 3.58 8.19 14.22
N ALA A 324 3.74 7.51 15.36
CA ALA A 324 4.83 6.57 15.66
C ALA A 324 4.34 5.46 16.58
N VAL A 325 4.97 4.29 16.51
CA VAL A 325 4.64 3.12 17.34
C VAL A 325 5.80 2.82 18.28
N GLY A 326 5.50 2.67 19.58
CA GLY A 326 6.50 2.32 20.60
C GLY A 326 6.84 0.81 20.59
N GLU A 327 8.03 0.46 21.11
CA GLU A 327 8.54 -0.91 21.17
C GLU A 327 7.61 -1.86 21.94
N HIS A 328 7.03 -1.42 23.04
CA HIS A 328 6.07 -2.24 23.81
C HIS A 328 4.86 -2.65 22.96
N ARG A 329 4.35 -1.77 22.10
CA ARG A 329 3.29 -2.08 21.16
C ARG A 329 3.74 -3.11 20.13
N MET A 330 4.94 -2.95 19.61
CA MET A 330 5.52 -3.90 18.65
C MET A 330 5.68 -5.30 19.24
N ALA A 331 6.20 -5.41 20.46
CA ALA A 331 6.34 -6.67 21.18
C ALA A 331 4.99 -7.38 21.36
N ARG A 332 3.97 -6.65 21.83
CA ARG A 332 2.62 -7.18 21.98
C ARG A 332 2.03 -7.66 20.64
N MET A 333 2.21 -6.92 19.55
CA MET A 333 1.73 -7.33 18.23
C MET A 333 2.43 -8.60 17.74
N LYS A 334 3.73 -8.75 18.01
CA LYS A 334 4.48 -9.97 17.69
C LYS A 334 3.89 -11.20 18.40
N GLU A 335 3.48 -11.08 19.66
CA GLU A 335 2.81 -12.15 20.42
C GLU A 335 1.42 -12.49 19.85
N GLU A 336 0.64 -11.48 19.44
CA GLU A 336 -0.65 -11.69 18.76
C GLU A 336 -0.46 -12.44 17.43
N HIS A 337 0.56 -12.05 16.64
CA HIS A 337 0.91 -12.75 15.41
C HIS A 337 1.32 -14.20 15.69
N ARG A 338 2.07 -14.46 16.77
CA ARG A 338 2.47 -15.82 17.13
C ARG A 338 1.26 -16.71 17.42
N ARG A 339 0.34 -16.22 18.26
CA ARG A 339 -0.91 -16.95 18.57
C ARG A 339 -1.74 -17.22 17.32
N SER A 340 -1.86 -16.23 16.44
CA SER A 340 -2.62 -16.34 15.19
C SER A 340 -1.96 -17.30 14.21
N LEU A 341 -0.63 -17.34 14.13
CA LEU A 341 0.11 -18.24 13.26
C LEU A 341 0.07 -19.68 13.79
N ASP A 342 0.24 -19.91 15.11
CA ASP A 342 0.19 -21.24 15.74
C ASP A 342 -1.18 -21.89 15.58
N ALA A 343 -2.25 -21.11 15.67
CA ALA A 343 -3.61 -21.62 15.45
C ALA A 343 -3.82 -22.12 14.01
N ARG A 344 -3.12 -21.53 13.03
CA ARG A 344 -3.25 -21.86 11.60
C ARG A 344 -2.27 -22.90 11.12
N PHE A 345 -1.07 -22.87 11.67
CA PHE A 345 0.07 -23.70 11.27
C PHE A 345 0.81 -24.19 12.52
N PRO A 346 0.21 -25.10 13.32
CA PRO A 346 0.83 -25.60 14.56
C PRO A 346 2.20 -26.25 14.31
N GLU A 347 2.44 -26.78 13.12
CA GLU A 347 3.71 -27.38 12.71
C GLU A 347 4.86 -26.34 12.65
N LEU A 348 4.54 -25.06 12.48
CA LEU A 348 5.51 -23.96 12.47
C LEU A 348 5.72 -23.34 13.86
N ALA A 349 5.21 -23.93 14.94
CA ALA A 349 5.29 -23.36 16.29
C ALA A 349 6.73 -23.07 16.74
N GLN A 350 7.70 -23.90 16.31
CA GLN A 350 9.12 -23.71 16.62
C GLN A 350 9.85 -22.73 15.66
N ILE A 351 9.22 -22.30 14.57
CA ILE A 351 9.82 -21.34 13.66
C ILE A 351 9.53 -19.93 14.17
N GLY A 352 10.55 -19.22 14.66
CA GLY A 352 10.44 -17.88 15.19
C GLY A 352 10.09 -16.82 14.11
N PHE A 353 9.63 -15.64 14.55
CA PHE A 353 9.58 -14.47 13.68
C PHE A 353 10.97 -13.81 13.65
N GLU A 354 11.53 -13.71 12.47
CA GLU A 354 12.81 -13.03 12.20
C GLU A 354 12.59 -11.50 12.15
N HIS A 355 11.48 -11.06 11.54
CA HIS A 355 11.16 -9.65 11.40
C HIS A 355 9.74 -9.36 11.90
N SER A 356 9.58 -8.19 12.54
CA SER A 356 8.27 -7.64 12.89
C SER A 356 8.30 -6.12 12.68
N TRP A 357 7.28 -5.59 12.01
CA TRP A 357 7.24 -4.18 11.65
C TRP A 357 5.82 -3.62 11.68
N ALA A 358 5.73 -2.29 11.70
CA ALA A 358 4.50 -1.56 11.49
C ALA A 358 4.52 -0.87 10.11
N GLY A 359 3.39 -0.83 9.45
CA GLY A 359 3.15 -0.06 8.23
C GLY A 359 2.05 0.98 8.47
N ARG A 360 2.29 2.23 8.06
CA ARG A 360 1.33 3.31 8.24
C ARG A 360 0.41 3.44 7.04
N LEU A 361 -0.90 3.43 7.29
CA LEU A 361 -1.96 3.74 6.34
C LEU A 361 -2.43 5.17 6.55
N CYS A 362 -2.87 5.82 5.50
CA CYS A 362 -3.54 7.10 5.55
C CYS A 362 -4.99 6.93 5.09
N LEU A 363 -5.93 7.22 5.96
CA LEU A 363 -7.36 7.14 5.67
C LEU A 363 -8.01 8.51 5.86
N SER A 364 -9.07 8.77 5.12
CA SER A 364 -10.01 9.86 5.38
C SER A 364 -11.36 9.31 5.86
N ARG A 365 -12.10 10.09 6.63
CA ARG A 365 -13.38 9.66 7.20
C ARG A 365 -14.42 9.30 6.12
N ASN A 366 -14.41 9.99 5.00
CA ASN A 366 -15.32 9.82 3.87
C ASN A 366 -14.70 9.05 2.71
N HIS A 367 -13.58 8.36 2.93
CA HIS A 367 -12.84 7.60 1.92
C HIS A 367 -12.38 8.41 0.69
N ALA A 368 -12.37 9.73 0.78
CA ALA A 368 -11.92 10.61 -0.28
C ALA A 368 -10.38 10.68 -0.31
N PRO A 369 -9.73 10.68 -1.49
CA PRO A 369 -8.30 10.91 -1.60
C PRO A 369 -7.95 12.37 -1.29
N ALA A 370 -6.76 12.62 -0.77
CA ALA A 370 -6.18 13.95 -0.66
C ALA A 370 -5.49 14.29 -2.00
N PHE A 371 -6.28 14.72 -2.97
CA PHE A 371 -5.88 14.82 -4.37
C PHE A 371 -6.22 16.20 -4.95
N GLY A 372 -5.46 16.59 -5.96
CA GLY A 372 -5.70 17.78 -6.76
C GLY A 372 -4.60 18.82 -6.65
N GLU A 373 -4.77 19.95 -7.32
CA GLU A 373 -3.91 21.13 -7.17
C GLU A 373 -4.25 21.82 -5.84
N VAL A 374 -3.28 21.84 -4.91
CA VAL A 374 -3.46 22.40 -3.55
C VAL A 374 -2.98 23.82 -3.44
N GLU A 375 -2.02 24.21 -4.25
CA GLU A 375 -1.57 25.58 -4.54
C GLU A 375 -1.15 25.63 -6.01
N GLU A 376 -1.03 26.84 -6.58
CA GLU A 376 -0.64 27.00 -7.98
C GLU A 376 0.67 26.29 -8.31
N GLY A 377 0.59 25.26 -9.17
CA GLY A 377 1.72 24.41 -9.56
C GLY A 377 2.15 23.39 -8.51
N LEU A 378 1.38 23.20 -7.43
CA LEU A 378 1.60 22.20 -6.40
C LEU A 378 0.44 21.20 -6.35
N PHE A 379 0.71 19.94 -6.64
CA PHE A 379 -0.28 18.89 -6.76
C PHE A 379 -0.11 17.83 -5.68
N SER A 380 -1.21 17.26 -5.20
CA SER A 380 -1.24 16.18 -4.21
C SER A 380 -1.75 14.88 -4.82
N ALA A 381 -1.07 13.77 -4.51
CA ALA A 381 -1.41 12.38 -4.82
C ALA A 381 -1.33 11.52 -3.55
N CYS A 382 -2.17 11.82 -2.55
CA CYS A 382 -2.06 11.31 -1.20
C CYS A 382 -3.38 10.70 -0.69
N CYS A 383 -3.32 10.00 0.45
CA CYS A 383 -4.46 9.38 1.15
C CYS A 383 -5.17 8.29 0.33
N GLU A 384 -4.53 7.14 0.25
CA GLU A 384 -4.96 5.95 -0.53
C GLU A 384 -6.09 5.13 0.10
N ASN A 385 -6.54 5.47 1.31
CA ASN A 385 -7.66 4.80 1.99
C ASN A 385 -7.55 3.27 2.11
N GLY A 386 -6.34 2.76 2.37
CA GLY A 386 -6.09 1.35 2.73
C GLY A 386 -5.80 0.39 1.55
N LEU A 387 -6.08 0.77 0.31
CA LEU A 387 -5.68 0.01 -0.90
C LEU A 387 -4.44 0.65 -1.57
N GLY A 388 -3.43 0.95 -0.78
CA GLY A 388 -2.31 1.81 -1.11
C GLY A 388 -1.56 1.45 -2.39
N THR A 389 -1.37 0.17 -2.69
CA THR A 389 -0.63 -0.25 -3.88
C THR A 389 -1.29 0.22 -5.18
N VAL A 390 -2.59 -0.01 -5.32
CA VAL A 390 -3.36 0.33 -6.53
C VAL A 390 -3.77 1.79 -6.54
N LYS A 391 -4.38 2.26 -5.44
CA LYS A 391 -4.91 3.64 -5.37
C LYS A 391 -3.80 4.68 -5.40
N SER A 392 -2.64 4.43 -4.78
CA SER A 392 -1.51 5.35 -4.91
C SER A 392 -0.91 5.35 -6.31
N THR A 393 -0.81 4.18 -6.96
CA THR A 393 -0.39 4.11 -8.37
C THR A 393 -1.31 4.96 -9.25
N LEU A 394 -2.64 4.79 -9.10
CA LEU A 394 -3.63 5.59 -9.81
C LEU A 394 -3.49 7.08 -9.51
N ALA A 395 -3.43 7.45 -8.23
CA ALA A 395 -3.30 8.86 -7.81
C ALA A 395 -2.06 9.53 -8.41
N GLY A 396 -0.93 8.83 -8.48
CA GLY A 396 0.28 9.32 -9.11
C GLY A 396 0.12 9.59 -10.61
N ILE A 397 -0.53 8.66 -11.33
CA ILE A 397 -0.84 8.83 -12.77
C ILE A 397 -1.76 10.04 -12.95
N MET A 398 -2.85 10.10 -12.20
CA MET A 398 -3.84 11.19 -12.28
C MET A 398 -3.24 12.54 -11.93
N ALA A 399 -2.32 12.60 -10.95
CA ALA A 399 -1.63 13.85 -10.60
C ALA A 399 -0.70 14.33 -11.72
N ALA A 400 -0.02 13.43 -12.41
CA ALA A 400 0.79 13.77 -13.57
C ALA A 400 -0.09 14.25 -14.74
N ASP A 401 -1.20 13.59 -15.01
CA ASP A 401 -2.16 14.00 -16.04
C ASP A 401 -2.72 15.38 -15.72
N LEU A 402 -3.20 15.63 -14.49
CA LEU A 402 -3.71 16.93 -14.05
C LEU A 402 -2.64 18.03 -14.19
N ALA A 403 -1.43 17.78 -13.70
CA ALA A 403 -0.35 18.75 -13.69
C ALA A 403 0.14 19.12 -15.09
N THR A 404 0.03 18.20 -16.07
CA THR A 404 0.38 18.45 -17.47
C THR A 404 -0.76 19.00 -18.32
N GLY A 405 -1.99 19.06 -17.76
CA GLY A 405 -3.20 19.43 -18.51
C GLY A 405 -3.69 18.33 -19.46
N THR A 406 -3.23 17.10 -19.26
CA THR A 406 -3.70 15.92 -20.02
C THR A 406 -5.10 15.54 -19.55
N THR A 407 -6.02 15.39 -20.48
CA THR A 407 -7.40 14.97 -20.19
C THR A 407 -7.58 13.48 -20.45
N SER A 408 -8.25 12.78 -19.53
CA SER A 408 -8.64 11.39 -19.69
C SER A 408 -9.98 11.14 -18.97
N PRO A 409 -10.76 10.12 -19.41
CA PRO A 409 -11.96 9.72 -18.68
C PRO A 409 -11.67 9.32 -17.23
N GLU A 410 -10.52 8.70 -16.99
CA GLU A 410 -10.06 8.28 -15.67
C GLU A 410 -9.78 9.49 -14.76
N LEU A 411 -9.10 10.51 -15.27
CA LEU A 411 -8.86 11.76 -14.54
C LEU A 411 -10.17 12.49 -14.23
N SER A 412 -11.08 12.62 -15.20
CA SER A 412 -12.37 13.24 -14.98
C SER A 412 -13.14 12.60 -13.83
N ARG A 413 -13.25 11.25 -13.84
CA ARG A 413 -13.89 10.48 -12.77
C ARG A 413 -13.15 10.58 -11.44
N TYR A 414 -11.82 10.68 -11.47
CA TYR A 414 -11.02 10.81 -10.25
C TYR A 414 -11.19 12.20 -9.61
N MET A 415 -11.38 13.24 -10.40
CA MET A 415 -11.68 14.60 -9.95
C MET A 415 -13.06 14.75 -9.32
N ASP A 416 -14.01 13.85 -9.61
CA ASP A 416 -15.35 13.85 -9.01
C ASP A 416 -15.35 13.45 -7.51
N HIS A 417 -14.25 12.91 -6.99
CA HIS A 417 -14.14 12.61 -5.57
C HIS A 417 -14.23 13.88 -4.71
N PRO A 418 -15.03 13.85 -3.62
CA PRO A 418 -15.05 14.97 -2.69
C PRO A 418 -13.70 15.11 -1.96
N GLN A 419 -13.50 16.26 -1.33
CA GLN A 419 -12.32 16.45 -0.47
C GLN A 419 -12.44 15.64 0.83
N PRO A 420 -11.32 15.22 1.47
CA PRO A 420 -11.32 14.59 2.77
C PRO A 420 -12.08 15.42 3.81
N SER A 421 -13.03 14.82 4.49
CA SER A 421 -13.83 15.49 5.53
C SER A 421 -13.03 15.62 6.85
N ARG A 422 -13.36 16.63 7.65
CA ARG A 422 -12.71 16.83 8.95
C ARG A 422 -12.99 15.67 9.90
N ILE A 423 -12.00 15.29 10.68
CA ILE A 423 -12.11 14.37 11.80
C ILE A 423 -12.35 15.15 13.10
N PRO A 424 -12.97 14.55 14.12
CA PRO A 424 -13.09 15.16 15.43
C PRO A 424 -11.71 15.55 15.99
N PRO A 425 -11.61 16.58 16.83
CA PRO A 425 -10.34 16.90 17.46
C PRO A 425 -9.89 15.81 18.45
N GLU A 426 -8.59 15.77 18.72
CA GLU A 426 -8.06 14.90 19.78
C GLU A 426 -8.48 15.39 21.18
N PRO A 427 -8.75 14.52 22.17
CA PRO A 427 -8.58 13.06 22.13
C PRO A 427 -9.80 12.28 21.58
N PHE A 428 -10.86 12.94 21.16
CA PHE A 428 -12.12 12.30 20.75
C PHE A 428 -11.90 11.42 19.49
N ALA A 429 -11.06 11.85 18.55
CA ALA A 429 -10.69 11.04 17.41
C ALA A 429 -10.03 9.73 17.85
N TRP A 430 -9.07 9.80 18.75
CA TRP A 430 -8.36 8.62 19.25
C TRP A 430 -9.31 7.61 19.93
N LEU A 431 -10.20 8.09 20.82
CA LEU A 431 -11.17 7.24 21.50
C LEU A 431 -12.15 6.60 20.51
N GLY A 432 -12.71 7.40 19.59
CA GLY A 432 -13.70 6.92 18.64
C GLY A 432 -13.11 5.92 17.65
N ILE A 433 -11.98 6.24 17.02
CA ILE A 433 -11.36 5.40 16.00
C ILE A 433 -10.87 4.08 16.61
N ASN A 434 -10.12 4.13 17.72
CA ASN A 434 -9.64 2.90 18.39
C ASN A 434 -10.80 2.08 18.96
N GLY A 435 -11.87 2.72 19.46
CA GLY A 435 -13.08 2.03 19.91
C GLY A 435 -13.75 1.24 18.79
N VAL A 436 -13.91 1.84 17.60
CA VAL A 436 -14.46 1.16 16.41
C VAL A 436 -13.56 0.01 15.97
N ILE A 437 -12.24 0.25 15.85
CA ILE A 437 -11.26 -0.80 15.50
C ILE A 437 -11.39 -1.98 16.46
N ARG A 438 -11.40 -1.73 17.77
CA ARG A 438 -11.47 -2.78 18.80
C ARG A 438 -12.77 -3.58 18.72
N LEU A 439 -13.90 -2.91 18.51
CA LEU A 439 -15.20 -3.57 18.36
C LEU A 439 -15.22 -4.49 17.13
N GLN A 440 -14.69 -4.01 16.01
CA GLN A 440 -14.63 -4.79 14.77
C GLN A 440 -13.67 -6.00 14.91
N GLU A 441 -12.52 -5.82 15.56
CA GLU A 441 -11.59 -6.92 15.86
C GLU A 441 -12.26 -8.03 16.72
N LEU A 442 -13.03 -7.63 17.74
CA LEU A 442 -13.77 -8.59 18.58
C LEU A 442 -14.82 -9.36 17.76
N ARG A 443 -15.47 -8.71 16.80
CA ARG A 443 -16.46 -9.35 15.91
C ARG A 443 -15.82 -10.31 14.92
N ALA A 444 -14.61 -10.04 14.46
CA ALA A 444 -13.87 -10.91 13.55
C ALA A 444 -13.49 -12.25 14.21
N GLY A 445 -13.29 -12.28 15.55
CA GLY A 445 -13.05 -13.52 16.30
C GLY A 445 -11.89 -14.34 15.72
N ARG A 446 -12.17 -15.61 15.34
CA ARG A 446 -11.16 -16.53 14.75
C ARG A 446 -10.63 -16.11 13.37
N GLU A 447 -11.21 -15.13 12.70
CA GLU A 447 -10.63 -14.58 11.45
C GLU A 447 -9.33 -13.79 11.73
N GLY A 448 -9.16 -13.27 12.97
CA GLY A 448 -8.01 -12.47 13.44
C GLY A 448 -6.73 -13.24 13.75
#